data_b3b736dac65c4b9356371a84a734f41b
#
_entry.id   b3b736dac65c4b9356371a84a734f41b
#
_cell.length_a   1.000
_cell.length_b   1.000
_cell.length_c   1.000
_cell.angle_alpha   90.00
_cell.angle_beta   90.00
_cell.angle_gamma   90.00
#
_symmetry.space_group_name_H-M   'P 1'
#
loop_
_entity.id
_entity.type
_entity.pdbx_description
1 polymer ?
#
loop_
_entity_poly.entity_id
_entity_poly.type
_entity_poly.pdbx_seq_one_letter_code
_entity_poly.pdbx_strand_id
1 'polypeptide(L)'
;MKRNWPAILSMALVCIFVTLSFGMGAKQYSRTRETIIANLNAALREAVKMHANNWLCRDTIQSYAKLQQQMGAAVTLHTYDNIFAEALPEKRFKENAGIQISVMNMNSHQQGEALAENADNGYIMSDTIMLMNNAKVADAALSLRGYVFCPFINIISMTNLTTPTIL
;
A
#
# COMPACT_ATOMS: atom_id res chain seq x y z
N MET A 1 -21.87 -55.29 -9.01
CA MET A 1 -21.50 -53.96 -8.52
C MET A 1 -21.66 -52.93 -9.65
N LYS A 2 -22.75 -52.16 -9.65
CA LYS A 2 -22.93 -51.07 -10.62
C LYS A 2 -21.95 -49.96 -10.26
N ARG A 3 -20.95 -49.78 -11.07
CA ARG A 3 -19.88 -48.79 -10.90
C ARG A 3 -20.49 -47.41 -11.10
N ASN A 4 -20.53 -46.57 -10.06
CA ASN A 4 -21.10 -45.19 -10.10
C ASN A 4 -20.17 -44.23 -10.86
N TRP A 5 -19.81 -44.57 -12.08
CA TRP A 5 -18.97 -43.79 -12.97
C TRP A 5 -19.46 -42.33 -13.18
N PRO A 6 -20.79 -42.10 -13.39
CA PRO A 6 -21.24 -40.72 -13.60
C PRO A 6 -21.06 -39.83 -12.36
N ALA A 7 -21.21 -40.41 -11.15
CA ALA A 7 -20.99 -39.65 -9.92
C ALA A 7 -19.51 -39.30 -9.70
N ILE A 8 -18.60 -40.22 -10.04
CA ILE A 8 -17.16 -39.97 -9.97
C ILE A 8 -16.73 -38.88 -10.99
N LEU A 9 -17.29 -38.93 -12.21
CA LEU A 9 -17.00 -37.99 -13.27
C LEU A 9 -17.51 -36.56 -12.93
N SER A 10 -18.73 -36.48 -12.38
CA SER A 10 -19.30 -35.19 -11.94
C SER A 10 -18.49 -34.58 -10.80
N MET A 11 -18.04 -35.37 -9.85
CA MET A 11 -17.21 -34.90 -8.74
C MET A 11 -15.84 -34.42 -9.21
N ALA A 12 -15.22 -35.12 -10.15
CA ALA A 12 -13.96 -34.71 -10.76
C ALA A 12 -14.10 -33.37 -11.53
N LEU A 13 -15.17 -33.18 -12.30
CA LEU A 13 -15.48 -31.94 -13.00
C LEU A 13 -15.69 -30.78 -12.03
N VAL A 14 -16.40 -30.97 -10.93
CA VAL A 14 -16.57 -29.92 -9.90
C VAL A 14 -15.23 -29.55 -9.26
N CYS A 15 -14.41 -30.55 -8.93
CA CYS A 15 -13.06 -30.25 -8.38
C CYS A 15 -12.19 -29.47 -9.35
N ILE A 16 -12.20 -29.82 -10.63
CA ILE A 16 -11.46 -29.09 -11.67
C ILE A 16 -11.99 -27.65 -11.79
N PHE A 17 -13.29 -27.47 -11.83
CA PHE A 17 -13.89 -26.13 -11.92
C PHE A 17 -13.54 -25.26 -10.71
N VAL A 18 -13.61 -25.81 -9.50
CA VAL A 18 -13.25 -25.11 -8.26
C VAL A 18 -11.78 -24.71 -8.27
N THR A 19 -10.87 -25.62 -8.63
CA THR A 19 -9.42 -25.33 -8.67
C THR A 19 -9.07 -24.28 -9.71
N LEU A 20 -9.69 -24.31 -10.89
CA LEU A 20 -9.50 -23.30 -11.93
C LEU A 20 -10.04 -21.94 -11.50
N SER A 21 -11.23 -21.90 -10.87
CA SER A 21 -11.83 -20.65 -10.36
C SER A 21 -10.97 -20.01 -9.28
N PHE A 22 -10.42 -20.81 -8.36
CA PHE A 22 -9.49 -20.33 -7.33
C PHE A 22 -8.19 -19.78 -7.94
N GLY A 23 -7.61 -20.49 -8.89
CA GLY A 23 -6.39 -20.05 -9.57
C GLY A 23 -6.57 -18.75 -10.35
N MET A 24 -7.71 -18.59 -11.03
CA MET A 24 -8.04 -17.35 -11.74
C MET A 24 -8.28 -16.18 -10.76
N GLY A 25 -9.01 -16.44 -9.67
CA GLY A 25 -9.28 -15.43 -8.63
C GLY A 25 -8.00 -14.95 -7.95
N ALA A 26 -7.10 -15.84 -7.59
CA ALA A 26 -5.81 -15.48 -6.99
C ALA A 26 -4.94 -14.64 -7.93
N LYS A 27 -4.87 -14.99 -9.21
CA LYS A 27 -4.12 -14.23 -10.21
C LYS A 27 -4.71 -12.83 -10.43
N GLN A 28 -6.02 -12.72 -10.45
CA GLN A 28 -6.71 -11.45 -10.63
C GLN A 28 -6.52 -10.55 -9.41
N TYR A 29 -6.60 -11.13 -8.21
CA TYR A 29 -6.29 -10.43 -6.96
C TYR A 29 -4.87 -9.85 -6.96
N SER A 30 -3.86 -10.67 -7.30
CA SER A 30 -2.47 -10.22 -7.40
C SER A 30 -2.30 -9.04 -8.36
N ARG A 31 -2.89 -9.14 -9.55
CA ARG A 31 -2.85 -8.05 -10.54
C ARG A 31 -3.50 -6.77 -10.05
N THR A 32 -4.66 -6.88 -9.41
CA THR A 32 -5.35 -5.70 -8.86
C THR A 32 -4.53 -5.05 -7.76
N ARG A 33 -3.95 -5.83 -6.86
CA ARG A 33 -3.05 -5.36 -5.81
C ARG A 33 -1.81 -4.67 -6.38
N GLU A 34 -1.18 -5.26 -7.38
CA GLU A 34 -0.02 -4.66 -8.09
C GLU A 34 -0.39 -3.32 -8.74
N THR A 35 -1.59 -3.23 -9.34
CA THR A 35 -2.09 -1.98 -9.91
C THR A 35 -2.30 -0.91 -8.85
N ILE A 36 -2.84 -1.26 -7.69
CA ILE A 36 -3.00 -0.33 -6.56
C ILE A 36 -1.63 0.16 -6.07
N ILE A 37 -0.67 -0.73 -5.90
CA ILE A 37 0.71 -0.37 -5.51
C ILE A 37 1.35 0.57 -6.54
N ALA A 38 1.19 0.29 -7.83
CA ALA A 38 1.71 1.15 -8.90
C ALA A 38 1.08 2.56 -8.84
N ASN A 39 -0.22 2.66 -8.60
CA ASN A 39 -0.92 3.93 -8.43
C ASN A 39 -0.46 4.68 -7.17
N LEU A 40 -0.27 3.99 -6.06
CA LEU A 40 0.29 4.57 -4.83
C LEU A 40 1.71 5.10 -5.05
N ASN A 41 2.55 4.35 -5.75
CA ASN A 41 3.90 4.77 -6.10
C ASN A 41 3.91 6.03 -6.98
N ALA A 42 3.01 6.09 -7.97
CA ALA A 42 2.89 7.26 -8.84
C ALA A 42 2.42 8.49 -8.06
N ALA A 43 1.37 8.34 -7.24
CA ALA A 43 0.83 9.41 -6.41
C ALA A 43 1.86 9.91 -5.38
N LEU A 44 2.59 9.01 -4.73
CA LEU A 44 3.65 9.38 -3.78
C LEU A 44 4.78 10.16 -4.46
N ARG A 45 5.19 9.74 -5.65
CA ARG A 45 6.22 10.48 -6.42
C ARG A 45 5.75 11.89 -6.80
N GLU A 46 4.48 12.06 -7.11
CA GLU A 46 3.92 13.38 -7.42
C GLU A 46 3.91 14.28 -6.18
N ALA A 47 3.44 13.77 -5.04
CA ALA A 47 3.49 14.49 -3.77
C ALA A 47 4.94 14.87 -3.37
N VAL A 48 5.88 13.96 -3.54
CA VAL A 48 7.31 14.20 -3.28
C VAL A 48 7.84 15.32 -4.16
N LYS A 49 7.55 15.34 -5.46
CA LYS A 49 8.00 16.45 -6.35
C LYS A 49 7.54 17.81 -5.86
N MET A 50 6.32 17.89 -5.36
CA MET A 50 5.72 19.15 -4.93
C MET A 50 6.14 19.56 -3.53
N HIS A 51 6.29 18.61 -2.62
CA HIS A 51 6.47 18.91 -1.19
C HIS A 51 7.84 18.55 -0.62
N ALA A 52 8.75 17.95 -1.40
CA ALA A 52 10.06 17.51 -0.89
C ALA A 52 10.83 18.64 -0.18
N ASN A 53 10.82 19.86 -0.73
CA ASN A 53 11.50 21.00 -0.13
C ASN A 53 10.91 21.40 1.22
N ASN A 54 9.57 21.33 1.35
CA ASN A 54 8.88 21.63 2.60
C ASN A 54 9.16 20.55 3.66
N TRP A 55 9.15 19.29 3.26
CA TRP A 55 9.43 18.16 4.16
C TRP A 55 10.90 18.13 4.59
N LEU A 56 11.82 18.51 3.71
CA LEU A 56 13.25 18.60 4.02
C LEU A 56 13.63 19.89 4.74
N CYS A 57 12.68 20.78 5.02
CA CYS A 57 12.94 21.97 5.83
C CYS A 57 13.38 21.56 7.24
N ARG A 58 14.40 22.23 7.77
CA ARG A 58 14.98 21.96 9.09
C ARG A 58 13.92 21.93 10.20
N ASP A 59 13.03 22.90 10.20
CA ASP A 59 12.01 23.04 11.25
C ASP A 59 10.99 21.89 11.19
N THR A 60 10.64 21.46 9.99
CA THR A 60 9.74 20.31 9.77
C THR A 60 10.38 19.02 10.25
N ILE A 61 11.64 18.75 9.88
CA ILE A 61 12.37 17.55 10.32
C ILE A 61 12.51 17.55 11.84
N GLN A 62 12.87 18.70 12.44
CA GLN A 62 12.99 18.79 13.90
C GLN A 62 11.65 18.58 14.61
N SER A 63 10.56 19.10 14.04
CA SER A 63 9.22 18.89 14.59
C SER A 63 8.82 17.42 14.53
N TYR A 64 9.07 16.74 13.43
CA TYR A 64 8.80 15.30 13.29
C TYR A 64 9.69 14.47 14.22
N ALA A 65 10.97 14.81 14.34
CA ALA A 65 11.88 14.12 15.26
C ALA A 65 11.45 14.27 16.73
N LYS A 66 11.02 15.47 17.14
CA LYS A 66 10.49 15.71 18.50
C LYS A 66 9.21 14.90 18.75
N LEU A 67 8.26 14.91 17.80
CA LEU A 67 7.02 14.13 17.92
C LEU A 67 7.34 12.64 18.03
N GLN A 68 8.22 12.13 17.19
CA GLN A 68 8.63 10.73 17.21
C GLN A 68 9.34 10.36 18.53
N GLN A 69 10.13 11.26 19.09
CA GLN A 69 10.77 11.06 20.39
C GLN A 69 9.77 11.07 21.56
N GLN A 70 8.75 11.95 21.50
CA GLN A 70 7.71 12.03 22.52
C GLN A 70 6.77 10.81 22.52
N MET A 71 6.46 10.29 21.35
CA MET A 71 5.57 9.13 21.18
C MET A 71 6.28 7.78 21.31
N GLY A 72 7.60 7.79 21.41
CA GLY A 72 8.45 6.59 21.38
C GLY A 72 9.17 6.43 20.04
N ALA A 73 10.40 5.92 20.06
CA ALA A 73 11.30 5.85 18.90
C ALA A 73 10.75 5.06 17.69
N ALA A 74 9.65 4.34 17.88
CA ALA A 74 9.06 3.45 16.89
C ALA A 74 7.86 4.05 16.13
N VAL A 75 7.38 5.25 16.48
CA VAL A 75 6.14 5.76 15.91
C VAL A 75 6.37 6.49 14.59
N THR A 76 5.66 6.08 13.57
CA THR A 76 5.58 6.78 12.29
C THR A 76 4.43 7.78 12.30
N LEU A 77 4.63 8.90 11.65
CA LEU A 77 3.59 9.92 11.50
C LEU A 77 2.74 9.58 10.26
N HIS A 78 1.43 9.68 10.41
CA HIS A 78 0.49 9.57 9.31
C HIS A 78 0.04 10.97 8.91
N THR A 79 0.29 11.33 7.67
CA THR A 79 -0.06 12.65 7.14
C THR A 79 -1.03 12.48 5.98
N TYR A 80 -2.10 13.26 6.01
CA TYR A 80 -2.94 13.44 4.84
C TYR A 80 -2.29 14.50 3.93
N ASP A 81 -2.15 14.16 2.66
CA ASP A 81 -1.63 15.06 1.64
C ASP A 81 -2.62 15.15 0.47
N ASN A 82 -3.07 16.36 0.18
CA ASN A 82 -4.08 16.58 -0.87
C ASN A 82 -3.58 16.16 -2.25
N ILE A 83 -2.32 16.45 -2.58
CA ILE A 83 -1.76 16.11 -3.90
C ILE A 83 -1.67 14.59 -4.05
N PHE A 84 -1.20 13.91 -2.99
CA PHE A 84 -1.17 12.46 -2.97
C PHE A 84 -2.58 11.86 -3.14
N ALA A 85 -3.55 12.37 -2.38
CA ALA A 85 -4.92 11.87 -2.43
C ALA A 85 -5.58 12.15 -3.79
N GLU A 86 -5.37 13.32 -4.39
CA GLU A 86 -5.94 13.68 -5.68
C GLU A 86 -5.33 12.90 -6.85
N ALA A 87 -4.06 12.51 -6.74
CA ALA A 87 -3.39 11.69 -7.74
C ALA A 87 -3.88 10.23 -7.77
N LEU A 88 -4.61 9.78 -6.74
CA LEU A 88 -5.20 8.44 -6.74
C LEU A 88 -6.41 8.36 -7.66
N PRO A 89 -6.52 7.30 -8.50
CA PRO A 89 -7.53 7.22 -9.55
C PRO A 89 -8.95 7.01 -9.02
N GLU A 90 -9.10 6.40 -7.85
CA GLU A 90 -10.40 6.04 -7.31
C GLU A 90 -10.78 6.89 -6.09
N LYS A 91 -11.98 7.47 -6.12
CA LYS A 91 -12.50 8.33 -5.05
C LYS A 91 -12.44 7.64 -3.67
N ARG A 92 -12.77 6.35 -3.62
CA ARG A 92 -12.75 5.56 -2.37
C ARG A 92 -11.35 5.44 -1.75
N PHE A 93 -10.29 5.52 -2.57
CA PHE A 93 -8.92 5.53 -2.06
C PHE A 93 -8.56 6.88 -1.45
N LYS A 94 -9.06 7.96 -2.02
CA LYS A 94 -8.76 9.33 -1.55
C LYS A 94 -9.14 9.56 -0.08
N GLU A 95 -10.23 8.93 0.37
CA GLU A 95 -10.73 9.09 1.75
C GLU A 95 -9.97 8.25 2.77
N ASN A 96 -9.30 7.18 2.32
CA ASN A 96 -8.64 6.19 3.18
C ASN A 96 -7.13 6.06 2.89
N ALA A 97 -6.57 7.06 2.23
CA ALA A 97 -5.16 7.09 1.88
C ALA A 97 -4.39 8.14 2.69
N GLY A 98 -3.11 7.91 2.83
CA GLY A 98 -2.23 8.86 3.49
C GLY A 98 -0.77 8.53 3.22
N ILE A 99 0.10 9.39 3.75
CA ILE A 99 1.54 9.20 3.71
C ILE A 99 2.04 8.89 5.12
N GLN A 100 2.74 7.80 5.24
CA GLN A 100 3.49 7.43 6.43
C GLN A 100 4.86 8.08 6.33
N ILE A 101 5.21 8.89 7.33
CA ILE A 101 6.51 9.59 7.43
C ILE A 101 7.26 9.05 8.63
N SER A 102 8.51 8.65 8.42
CA SER A 102 9.40 8.20 9.47
C SER A 102 10.71 8.98 9.39
N VAL A 103 11.12 9.57 10.50
CA VAL A 103 12.44 10.23 10.60
C VAL A 103 13.46 9.15 10.95
N MET A 104 14.43 8.98 10.08
CA MET A 104 15.53 8.05 10.28
C MET A 104 16.77 8.82 10.74
N ASN A 105 17.29 8.46 11.88
CA ASN A 105 18.61 8.92 12.29
C ASN A 105 19.65 8.01 11.66
N MET A 106 20.46 8.54 10.75
CA MET A 106 21.49 7.79 10.03
C MET A 106 22.52 7.13 10.98
N ASN A 107 22.69 7.70 12.18
CA ASN A 107 23.66 7.21 13.16
C ASN A 107 23.10 6.10 14.07
N SER A 108 21.79 5.97 14.23
CA SER A 108 21.19 5.04 15.18
C SER A 108 20.51 3.82 14.55
N HIS A 109 20.36 3.77 13.24
CA HIS A 109 19.60 2.74 12.51
C HIS A 109 18.17 2.50 13.04
N GLN A 110 17.65 3.42 13.86
CA GLN A 110 16.31 3.32 14.39
C GLN A 110 15.30 3.75 13.32
N GLN A 111 14.54 2.79 12.84
CA GLN A 111 13.34 3.05 12.00
C GLN A 111 12.11 3.10 12.89
N GLY A 112 11.22 4.02 12.60
CA GLY A 112 9.87 3.99 13.17
C GLY A 112 9.11 2.73 12.73
N GLU A 113 8.16 2.33 13.54
CA GLU A 113 7.28 1.20 13.24
C GLU A 113 6.43 1.49 12.01
N ALA A 114 6.55 0.67 10.98
CA ALA A 114 5.74 0.77 9.78
C ALA A 114 4.37 0.11 10.00
N LEU A 115 3.32 0.64 9.36
CA LEU A 115 2.06 -0.09 9.24
C LEU A 115 2.33 -1.48 8.66
N ALA A 116 1.82 -2.49 9.32
CA ALA A 116 1.96 -3.84 8.82
C ALA A 116 1.18 -3.99 7.50
N GLU A 117 1.91 -4.34 6.45
CA GLU A 117 1.33 -4.65 5.16
C GLU A 117 0.98 -6.14 5.13
N ASN A 118 -0.23 -6.45 5.55
CA ASN A 118 -0.79 -7.78 5.35
C ASN A 118 -2.27 -7.69 4.96
N ALA A 119 -2.76 -8.75 4.33
CA ALA A 119 -4.14 -8.82 3.88
C ALA A 119 -5.13 -8.74 5.05
N ASP A 120 -4.74 -9.20 6.22
CA ASP A 120 -5.60 -9.23 7.40
C ASP A 120 -5.79 -7.83 7.97
N ASN A 121 -4.80 -6.96 7.85
CA ASN A 121 -4.88 -5.57 8.32
C ASN A 121 -5.55 -4.64 7.30
N GLY A 122 -5.75 -5.09 6.06
CA GLY A 122 -6.42 -4.32 5.01
C GLY A 122 -5.64 -3.12 4.48
N TYR A 123 -4.35 -2.98 4.82
CA TYR A 123 -3.49 -1.93 4.29
C TYR A 123 -2.68 -2.40 3.09
N ILE A 124 -2.64 -1.54 2.07
CA ILE A 124 -1.74 -1.69 0.92
C ILE A 124 -0.79 -0.50 0.93
N MET A 125 0.50 -0.77 0.78
CA MET A 125 1.56 0.23 0.90
C MET A 125 2.29 0.38 -0.44
N SER A 126 2.79 1.59 -0.70
CA SER A 126 3.74 1.87 -1.78
C SER A 126 5.14 1.37 -1.43
N ASP A 127 6.03 1.42 -2.39
CA ASP A 127 7.46 1.35 -2.13
C ASP A 127 7.91 2.52 -1.24
N THR A 128 9.02 2.35 -0.55
CA THR A 128 9.59 3.39 0.30
C THR A 128 10.39 4.38 -0.54
N ILE A 129 10.13 5.67 -0.37
CA ILE A 129 10.96 6.74 -0.91
C ILE A 129 11.76 7.35 0.24
N MET A 130 13.07 7.43 0.08
CA MET A 130 13.95 8.08 1.05
C MET A 130 14.32 9.46 0.55
N LEU A 131 14.06 10.48 1.37
CA LEU A 131 14.49 11.85 1.15
C LEU A 131 15.66 12.15 2.08
N MET A 132 16.79 12.53 1.48
CA MET A 132 17.98 12.93 2.22
C MET A 132 18.18 14.42 2.11
N ASN A 133 18.48 15.08 3.21
CA ASN A 133 18.87 16.46 3.21
C ASN A 133 20.38 16.57 2.95
N ASN A 134 20.77 17.00 1.74
CA ASN A 134 22.16 17.19 1.37
C ASN A 134 22.81 18.41 2.06
N ALA A 135 22.04 19.25 2.73
CA ALA A 135 22.56 20.35 3.50
C ALA A 135 22.99 19.82 4.88
N LYS A 136 24.26 19.77 5.16
CA LYS A 136 25.04 19.50 6.40
C LYS A 136 24.40 19.72 7.79
N VAL A 137 23.06 19.68 7.91
CA VAL A 137 22.33 20.20 9.06
C VAL A 137 21.81 19.12 10.00
N ALA A 138 21.64 17.90 9.54
CA ALA A 138 21.35 16.74 10.40
C ALA A 138 21.55 15.46 9.58
N ASP A 139 22.19 14.47 10.18
CA ASP A 139 22.28 13.11 9.67
C ASP A 139 20.90 12.41 9.70
N ALA A 140 19.85 13.09 9.27
CA ALA A 140 18.48 12.63 9.28
C ALA A 140 17.96 12.50 7.84
N ALA A 141 17.37 11.36 7.56
CA ALA A 141 16.61 11.09 6.34
C ALA A 141 15.13 10.92 6.69
N LEU A 142 14.26 11.29 5.75
CA LEU A 142 12.85 10.97 5.84
C LEU A 142 12.56 9.74 4.99
N SER A 143 11.92 8.76 5.58
CA SER A 143 11.37 7.60 4.89
C SER A 143 9.87 7.82 4.68
N LEU A 144 9.42 7.77 3.44
CA LEU A 144 8.04 8.03 3.05
C LEU A 144 7.43 6.78 2.40
N ARG A 145 6.22 6.43 2.81
CA ARG A 145 5.41 5.38 2.17
C ARG A 145 3.97 5.87 2.02
N GLY A 146 3.44 5.78 0.82
CA GLY A 146 2.01 5.96 0.60
C GLY A 146 1.25 4.72 1.07
N TYR A 147 0.08 4.88 1.66
CA TYR A 147 -0.78 3.78 2.04
C TYR A 147 -2.23 4.05 1.68
N VAL A 148 -2.99 2.98 1.52
CA VAL A 148 -4.45 3.02 1.42
C VAL A 148 -5.03 1.88 2.24
N PHE A 149 -6.12 2.17 2.96
CA PHE A 149 -6.90 1.14 3.61
C PHE A 149 -7.87 0.55 2.59
N CYS A 150 -7.60 -0.67 2.15
CA CYS A 150 -8.40 -1.39 1.18
C CYS A 150 -8.54 -2.86 1.63
N PRO A 151 -9.55 -3.19 2.46
CA PRO A 151 -9.76 -4.54 2.93
C PRO A 151 -9.93 -5.52 1.76
N PHE A 152 -9.53 -6.77 1.98
CA PHE A 152 -9.56 -7.84 0.99
C PHE A 152 -10.89 -7.94 0.22
N ILE A 153 -12.01 -7.74 0.92
CA ILE A 153 -13.34 -7.79 0.32
C ILE A 153 -13.54 -6.72 -0.77
N ASN A 154 -12.92 -5.55 -0.61
CA ASN A 154 -12.98 -4.46 -1.58
C ASN A 154 -12.15 -4.79 -2.82
N ILE A 155 -11.02 -5.47 -2.67
CA ILE A 155 -10.19 -5.90 -3.80
C ILE A 155 -10.95 -6.93 -4.64
N ILE A 156 -11.63 -7.88 -4.01
CA ILE A 156 -12.45 -8.88 -4.72
C ILE A 156 -13.58 -8.20 -5.49
N SER A 157 -14.26 -7.22 -4.89
CA SER A 157 -15.35 -6.50 -5.58
C SER A 157 -14.87 -5.72 -6.80
N MET A 158 -13.62 -5.23 -6.78
CA MET A 158 -12.98 -4.59 -7.94
C MET A 158 -12.69 -5.58 -9.07
N THR A 159 -12.33 -6.80 -8.74
CA THR A 159 -12.01 -7.82 -9.75
C THR A 159 -13.23 -8.26 -10.55
N ASN A 160 -14.40 -8.22 -9.94
CA ASN A 160 -15.66 -8.61 -10.62
C ASN A 160 -16.21 -7.55 -11.57
N LEU A 161 -15.76 -6.29 -11.46
CA LEU A 161 -16.22 -5.18 -12.31
C LEU A 161 -15.46 -5.07 -13.65
N THR A 162 -14.38 -5.81 -13.82
CA THR A 162 -13.54 -5.81 -15.03
C THR A 162 -13.76 -7.02 -15.93
N THR A 163 -14.89 -7.72 -15.82
CA THR A 163 -15.25 -8.71 -16.84
C THR A 163 -15.53 -7.94 -18.14
N PRO A 164 -14.72 -8.09 -19.20
CA PRO A 164 -15.03 -7.50 -20.47
C PRO A 164 -16.36 -8.11 -20.93
N THR A 165 -17.33 -7.24 -21.17
CA THR A 165 -18.52 -7.61 -21.95
C THR A 165 -18.01 -8.00 -23.32
N ILE A 166 -17.85 -9.31 -23.54
CA ILE A 166 -17.60 -9.84 -24.88
C ILE A 166 -18.94 -9.74 -25.59
N LEU A 167 -19.08 -8.73 -26.43
CA LEU A 167 -20.08 -8.64 -27.49
C LEU A 167 -19.61 -9.47 -28.66
#